data_e6e00830f0a2aae3a2f6fd5c960e45ed
#
_entry.id   e6e00830f0a2aae3a2f6fd5c960e45ed
#
_cell.length_a   1.000
_cell.length_b   1.000
_cell.length_c   1.000
_cell.angle_alpha   90.00
_cell.angle_beta   90.00
_cell.angle_gamma   90.00
#
_symmetry.space_group_name_H-M   'P 1'
#
loop_
_entity.id
_entity.type
_entity.pdbx_description
1 polymer ?
#
loop_
_entity_poly.entity_id
_entity_poly.type
_entity_poly.pdbx_seq_one_letter_code
_entity_poly.pdbx_strand_id
1 'polypeptide(L)'
;NPAKYAFHYSKAGVSLSYTPWLRKIVNDVALAYVSGFYKLGDNDQQAIGTSLRYFSLGEIAMTEYGGAVYNQVTPYEMAFDVSYSRKLSESYSMAVALRYIRSDMGARVDDDIQAGNAFSADVAGYLNKYVVLGNSECLWALGFNISNIGTKISYDGGTTNQFLPTNLKIGTSLLYPLDDYNTISFNLDLNKYLVPTVPVYTGSTPEDQAAYQKKLDDFNSLSPISGIFKSFGDAPGGLSEELKEVMVSVGTEYSYNEQFFVRGGYYYENVNKGNRQYFSLGAGFRMSVFQLDAAYLISTIQSNPLDQTLRFSLSFDMDGLRSLVQ
;
A
#
# COMPACT_ATOMS: atom_id res chain seq x y z
N ASN A 1 6.77 4.04 2.60
CA ASN A 1 7.84 4.82 1.97
C ASN A 1 9.19 4.36 2.50
N PRO A 2 10.01 3.62 1.70
CA PRO A 2 11.29 3.07 2.17
C PRO A 2 12.35 4.15 2.44
N ALA A 3 12.22 5.37 1.91
CA ALA A 3 13.15 6.45 2.19
C ALA A 3 13.16 6.87 3.69
N LYS A 4 12.11 6.53 4.45
CA LYS A 4 12.05 6.80 5.89
C LYS A 4 13.05 5.98 6.71
N TYR A 5 13.48 4.81 6.22
CA TYR A 5 14.43 3.96 6.96
C TYR A 5 15.75 4.67 7.26
N ALA A 6 16.22 5.53 6.35
CA ALA A 6 17.44 6.30 6.57
C ALA A 6 17.33 7.30 7.74
N PHE A 7 16.10 7.70 8.13
CA PHE A 7 15.85 8.61 9.25
C PHE A 7 15.46 7.89 10.55
N HIS A 8 15.29 6.57 10.54
CA HIS A 8 14.91 5.86 11.75
C HIS A 8 15.98 6.04 12.84
N TYR A 9 15.57 6.15 14.10
CA TYR A 9 16.51 6.32 15.21
C TYR A 9 17.31 5.06 15.49
N SER A 10 16.69 3.87 15.38
CA SER A 10 17.36 2.58 15.62
C SER A 10 18.18 2.14 14.40
N LYS A 11 19.23 1.37 14.67
CA LYS A 11 20.08 0.77 13.64
C LYS A 11 19.38 -0.35 12.88
N ALA A 12 18.50 -1.09 13.55
CA ALA A 12 17.69 -2.15 12.94
C ALA A 12 16.34 -2.29 13.61
N GLY A 13 15.36 -2.76 12.85
CA GLY A 13 14.03 -3.05 13.37
C GLY A 13 13.30 -4.08 12.51
N VAL A 14 12.36 -4.77 13.13
CA VAL A 14 11.46 -5.73 12.49
C VAL A 14 10.03 -5.45 12.91
N SER A 15 9.11 -5.55 11.98
CA SER A 15 7.67 -5.39 12.23
C SER A 15 6.88 -6.51 11.58
N LEU A 16 5.87 -7.00 12.30
CA LEU A 16 4.90 -7.98 11.85
C LEU A 16 3.51 -7.36 11.96
N SER A 17 2.71 -7.45 10.91
CA SER A 17 1.31 -7.05 10.93
C SER A 17 0.43 -8.20 10.44
N TYR A 18 -0.72 -8.34 11.07
CA TYR A 18 -1.74 -9.31 10.70
C TYR A 18 -3.10 -8.63 10.62
N THR A 19 -3.81 -8.85 9.53
CA THR A 19 -5.12 -8.26 9.25
C THR A 19 -6.05 -9.37 8.76
N PRO A 20 -6.90 -9.93 9.64
CA PRO A 20 -7.99 -10.79 9.19
C PRO A 20 -8.96 -9.95 8.36
N TRP A 21 -9.26 -10.40 7.15
CA TRP A 21 -10.04 -9.66 6.15
C TRP A 21 -11.42 -10.32 5.97
N LEU A 22 -12.45 -9.55 5.63
CA LEU A 22 -13.79 -10.05 5.31
C LEU A 22 -14.44 -10.96 6.37
N ARG A 23 -14.11 -10.81 7.65
CA ARG A 23 -14.54 -11.73 8.73
C ARG A 23 -16.03 -11.98 8.83
N LYS A 24 -16.86 -11.05 8.33
CA LYS A 24 -18.31 -11.22 8.28
C LYS A 24 -18.77 -12.20 7.21
N ILE A 25 -17.95 -12.49 6.22
CA ILE A 25 -18.30 -13.29 5.05
C ILE A 25 -17.55 -14.61 5.08
N VAL A 26 -16.24 -14.55 5.34
CA VAL A 26 -15.33 -15.71 5.37
C VAL A 26 -14.31 -15.53 6.50
N ASN A 27 -13.83 -16.65 7.08
CA ASN A 27 -12.95 -16.60 8.25
C ASN A 27 -11.47 -16.85 7.93
N ASP A 28 -11.15 -17.19 6.69
CA ASP A 28 -9.84 -17.68 6.24
C ASP A 28 -9.11 -16.72 5.28
N VAL A 29 -9.72 -15.56 4.99
CA VAL A 29 -9.06 -14.48 4.25
C VAL A 29 -8.26 -13.61 5.22
N ALA A 30 -6.95 -13.50 4.97
CA ALA A 30 -6.06 -12.72 5.84
C ALA A 30 -4.87 -12.16 5.09
N LEU A 31 -4.42 -10.98 5.53
CA LEU A 31 -3.19 -10.34 5.08
C LEU A 31 -2.15 -10.38 6.19
N ALA A 32 -1.03 -11.04 5.94
CA ALA A 32 0.17 -10.99 6.76
C ALA A 32 1.23 -10.10 6.10
N TYR A 33 1.92 -9.29 6.88
CA TYR A 33 2.98 -8.42 6.41
C TYR A 33 4.13 -8.41 7.40
N VAL A 34 5.32 -8.76 6.92
CA VAL A 34 6.56 -8.71 7.69
C VAL A 34 7.48 -7.70 7.00
N SER A 35 8.12 -6.84 7.76
CA SER A 35 9.13 -5.93 7.25
C SER A 35 10.28 -5.78 8.23
N GLY A 36 11.46 -5.48 7.70
CA GLY A 36 12.64 -5.21 8.50
C GLY A 36 13.57 -4.26 7.78
N PHE A 37 14.42 -3.60 8.53
CA PHE A 37 15.45 -2.74 7.99
C PHE A 37 16.73 -2.84 8.82
N TYR A 38 17.84 -2.48 8.18
CA TYR A 38 19.15 -2.35 8.81
C TYR A 38 19.90 -1.15 8.23
N LYS A 39 20.40 -0.27 9.10
CA LYS A 39 21.25 0.86 8.69
C LYS A 39 22.66 0.41 8.42
N LEU A 40 23.23 0.90 7.33
CA LEU A 40 24.55 0.55 6.86
C LEU A 40 25.60 1.61 7.25
N GLY A 41 26.79 1.14 7.62
CA GLY A 41 27.92 2.00 7.98
C GLY A 41 27.78 2.63 9.35
N ASP A 42 28.79 3.42 9.72
CA ASP A 42 28.86 4.04 11.05
C ASP A 42 28.21 5.43 11.09
N ASN A 43 27.95 6.02 9.93
CA ASN A 43 27.35 7.35 9.79
C ASN A 43 25.82 7.36 9.66
N ASP A 44 25.17 6.20 9.71
CA ASP A 44 23.71 6.01 9.66
C ASP A 44 22.98 6.72 8.51
N GLN A 45 23.68 6.97 7.40
CA GLN A 45 23.12 7.67 6.25
C GLN A 45 22.42 6.75 5.26
N GLN A 46 22.59 5.45 5.39
CA GLN A 46 22.11 4.45 4.44
C GLN A 46 21.35 3.36 5.19
N ALA A 47 20.33 2.78 4.56
CA ALA A 47 19.65 1.61 5.09
C ALA A 47 19.22 0.67 3.98
N ILE A 48 19.24 -0.62 4.28
CA ILE A 48 18.58 -1.66 3.50
C ILE A 48 17.29 -2.02 4.23
N GLY A 49 16.18 -2.14 3.47
CA GLY A 49 14.93 -2.66 3.96
C GLY A 49 14.50 -3.88 3.16
N THR A 50 13.72 -4.73 3.78
CA THR A 50 13.07 -5.86 3.11
C THR A 50 11.66 -6.02 3.63
N SER A 51 10.75 -6.50 2.78
CA SER A 51 9.42 -6.86 3.26
C SER A 51 8.85 -8.06 2.49
N LEU A 52 7.97 -8.78 3.16
CA LEU A 52 7.17 -9.85 2.61
C LEU A 52 5.70 -9.57 2.94
N ARG A 53 4.87 -9.52 1.93
CA ARG A 53 3.42 -9.47 2.03
C ARG A 53 2.85 -10.78 1.51
N TYR A 54 1.96 -11.38 2.29
CA TYR A 54 1.24 -12.58 1.93
C TYR A 54 -0.25 -12.37 2.17
N PHE A 55 -1.04 -12.51 1.14
CA PHE A 55 -2.49 -12.36 1.17
C PHE A 55 -3.13 -13.68 0.81
N SER A 56 -3.73 -14.36 1.80
CA SER A 56 -4.57 -15.52 1.60
C SER A 56 -5.97 -15.06 1.20
N LEU A 57 -6.48 -15.59 0.11
CA LEU A 57 -7.83 -15.31 -0.38
C LEU A 57 -8.87 -16.32 0.14
N GLY A 58 -8.42 -17.21 1.04
CA GLY A 58 -9.26 -18.26 1.61
C GLY A 58 -9.35 -19.50 0.76
N GLU A 59 -10.10 -20.49 1.23
CA GLU A 59 -10.35 -21.74 0.54
C GLU A 59 -11.61 -21.62 -0.32
N ILE A 60 -11.49 -21.97 -1.60
CA ILE A 60 -12.60 -21.95 -2.56
C ILE A 60 -12.91 -23.39 -2.96
N ALA A 61 -14.12 -23.85 -2.64
CA ALA A 61 -14.62 -25.15 -3.09
C ALA A 61 -15.15 -25.04 -4.52
N MET A 62 -14.58 -25.81 -5.42
CA MET A 62 -15.05 -25.93 -6.81
C MET A 62 -16.13 -27.00 -6.89
N THR A 63 -17.30 -26.65 -7.41
CA THR A 63 -18.46 -27.53 -7.47
C THR A 63 -18.85 -27.83 -8.91
N GLU A 64 -19.26 -29.06 -9.17
CA GLU A 64 -19.91 -29.45 -10.44
C GLU A 64 -21.37 -28.93 -10.50
N TYR A 65 -21.95 -29.02 -11.71
CA TYR A 65 -23.37 -28.80 -11.91
C TYR A 65 -24.19 -29.86 -11.14
N GLY A 66 -24.71 -29.46 -9.98
CA GLY A 66 -25.37 -30.37 -9.02
C GLY A 66 -24.83 -30.24 -7.60
N GLY A 67 -23.81 -29.39 -7.37
CA GLY A 67 -23.34 -28.97 -6.05
C GLY A 67 -22.33 -29.91 -5.40
N ALA A 68 -21.88 -30.98 -6.07
CA ALA A 68 -20.83 -31.84 -5.57
C ALA A 68 -19.47 -31.12 -5.65
N VAL A 69 -18.74 -31.06 -4.54
CA VAL A 69 -17.38 -30.50 -4.51
C VAL A 69 -16.43 -31.51 -5.16
N TYR A 70 -15.73 -31.10 -6.22
CA TYR A 70 -14.74 -31.94 -6.89
C TYR A 70 -13.30 -31.51 -6.64
N ASN A 71 -13.08 -30.24 -6.23
CA ASN A 71 -11.75 -29.72 -5.92
C ASN A 71 -11.82 -28.58 -4.89
N GLN A 72 -10.74 -28.37 -4.18
CA GLN A 72 -10.55 -27.23 -3.27
C GLN A 72 -9.26 -26.52 -3.64
N VAL A 73 -9.30 -25.21 -3.78
CA VAL A 73 -8.15 -24.38 -4.12
C VAL A 73 -7.98 -23.27 -3.07
N THR A 74 -6.74 -22.89 -2.83
CA THR A 74 -6.38 -21.84 -1.87
C THR A 74 -5.63 -20.73 -2.60
N PRO A 75 -6.32 -19.79 -3.23
CA PRO A 75 -5.69 -18.69 -3.92
C PRO A 75 -4.89 -17.81 -2.96
N TYR A 76 -3.77 -17.28 -3.44
CA TYR A 76 -2.95 -16.35 -2.66
C TYR A 76 -2.20 -15.38 -3.55
N GLU A 77 -1.85 -14.24 -2.95
CA GLU A 77 -0.93 -13.28 -3.53
C GLU A 77 0.25 -13.05 -2.60
N MET A 78 1.44 -12.93 -3.18
CA MET A 78 2.66 -12.70 -2.44
C MET A 78 3.48 -11.61 -3.12
N ALA A 79 4.05 -10.71 -2.32
CA ALA A 79 5.01 -9.72 -2.79
C ALA A 79 6.20 -9.69 -1.83
N PHE A 80 7.39 -9.86 -2.39
CA PHE A 80 8.66 -9.75 -1.69
C PHE A 80 9.45 -8.57 -2.26
N ASP A 81 9.94 -7.67 -1.39
CA ASP A 81 10.76 -6.56 -1.84
C ASP A 81 12.03 -6.37 -1.01
N VAL A 82 13.03 -5.80 -1.68
CA VAL A 82 14.27 -5.32 -1.08
C VAL A 82 14.43 -3.86 -1.49
N SER A 83 14.73 -3.00 -0.52
CA SER A 83 14.91 -1.57 -0.73
C SER A 83 16.26 -1.09 -0.23
N TYR A 84 16.77 -0.06 -0.91
CA TYR A 84 17.92 0.70 -0.47
C TYR A 84 17.53 2.16 -0.33
N SER A 85 17.85 2.76 0.80
CA SER A 85 17.60 4.17 1.09
C SER A 85 18.87 4.89 1.52
N ARG A 86 18.97 6.18 1.15
CA ARG A 86 20.10 7.02 1.47
C ARG A 86 19.67 8.45 1.78
N LYS A 87 20.23 9.02 2.86
CA LYS A 87 20.18 10.46 3.10
C LYS A 87 21.05 11.16 2.05
N LEU A 88 20.47 12.08 1.34
CA LEU A 88 21.15 12.96 0.38
C LEU A 88 21.51 14.30 1.02
N SER A 89 20.82 14.66 2.10
CA SER A 89 21.11 15.79 2.99
C SER A 89 20.67 15.45 4.41
N GLU A 90 20.88 16.36 5.34
CA GLU A 90 20.42 16.23 6.73
C GLU A 90 18.90 16.06 6.84
N SER A 91 18.15 16.65 5.93
CA SER A 91 16.68 16.66 5.95
C SER A 91 16.02 15.85 4.84
N TYR A 92 16.79 15.33 3.86
CA TYR A 92 16.19 14.66 2.69
C TYR A 92 16.84 13.32 2.38
N SER A 93 16.02 12.32 2.10
CA SER A 93 16.45 11.00 1.66
C SER A 93 15.68 10.54 0.43
N MET A 94 16.29 9.63 -0.32
CA MET A 94 15.65 8.88 -1.40
C MET A 94 15.82 7.38 -1.19
N ALA A 95 14.93 6.61 -1.83
CA ALA A 95 15.02 5.16 -1.85
C ALA A 95 14.53 4.59 -3.17
N VAL A 96 15.06 3.41 -3.47
CA VAL A 96 14.59 2.53 -4.55
C VAL A 96 14.30 1.17 -3.93
N ALA A 97 13.20 0.52 -4.33
CA ALA A 97 12.92 -0.85 -3.99
C ALA A 97 12.71 -1.69 -5.25
N LEU A 98 13.12 -2.94 -5.20
CA LEU A 98 12.83 -3.96 -6.22
C LEU A 98 11.87 -4.98 -5.61
N ARG A 99 10.84 -5.34 -6.35
CA ARG A 99 9.78 -6.22 -5.87
C ARG A 99 9.52 -7.35 -6.86
N TYR A 100 9.40 -8.55 -6.33
CA TYR A 100 8.83 -9.71 -7.01
C TYR A 100 7.40 -9.93 -6.53
N ILE A 101 6.48 -10.14 -7.46
CA ILE A 101 5.06 -10.36 -7.21
C ILE A 101 4.68 -11.70 -7.79
N ARG A 102 3.96 -12.52 -7.02
CA ARG A 102 3.32 -13.74 -7.47
C ARG A 102 1.85 -13.74 -7.03
N SER A 103 0.97 -13.97 -7.98
CA SER A 103 -0.47 -14.14 -7.76
C SER A 103 -0.88 -15.50 -8.31
N ASP A 104 -1.34 -16.36 -7.42
CA ASP A 104 -1.79 -17.71 -7.76
C ASP A 104 -3.28 -17.81 -7.43
N MET A 105 -4.11 -17.85 -8.45
CA MET A 105 -5.57 -17.92 -8.30
C MET A 105 -6.04 -19.33 -7.96
N GLY A 106 -5.15 -20.33 -7.92
CA GLY A 106 -5.43 -21.71 -7.53
C GLY A 106 -6.32 -22.50 -8.50
N ALA A 107 -7.05 -21.81 -9.36
CA ALA A 107 -7.99 -22.41 -10.29
C ALA A 107 -7.24 -22.86 -11.56
N ARG A 108 -6.76 -24.09 -11.57
CA ARG A 108 -6.33 -24.77 -12.80
C ARG A 108 -7.52 -25.52 -13.40
N VAL A 109 -8.49 -24.77 -13.91
CA VAL A 109 -9.69 -25.36 -14.55
C VAL A 109 -9.32 -25.91 -15.92
N ASP A 110 -8.36 -25.25 -16.58
CA ASP A 110 -7.73 -25.68 -17.83
C ASP A 110 -6.22 -25.54 -17.68
N ASP A 111 -5.44 -26.32 -18.46
CA ASP A 111 -3.97 -26.27 -18.47
C ASP A 111 -3.40 -24.87 -18.85
N ASP A 112 -4.25 -23.98 -19.34
CA ASP A 112 -3.90 -22.64 -19.79
C ASP A 112 -3.85 -21.60 -18.65
N ILE A 113 -4.42 -21.88 -17.46
CA ILE A 113 -4.38 -20.96 -16.31
C ILE A 113 -3.16 -21.22 -15.45
N GLN A 114 -2.29 -20.23 -15.34
CA GLN A 114 -1.04 -20.28 -14.59
C GLN A 114 -0.99 -19.17 -13.53
N ALA A 115 -0.11 -19.34 -12.53
CA ALA A 115 0.18 -18.28 -11.59
C ALA A 115 0.85 -17.10 -12.29
N GLY A 116 0.31 -15.91 -12.09
CA GLY A 116 0.90 -14.68 -12.59
C GLY A 116 2.16 -14.30 -11.81
N ASN A 117 3.22 -13.90 -12.54
CA ASN A 117 4.45 -13.42 -11.97
C ASN A 117 4.80 -12.06 -12.56
N ALA A 118 5.28 -11.13 -11.73
CA ALA A 118 5.67 -9.82 -12.17
C ALA A 118 6.85 -9.28 -11.35
N PHE A 119 7.61 -8.37 -11.97
CA PHE A 119 8.66 -7.61 -11.31
C PHE A 119 8.33 -6.13 -11.35
N SER A 120 8.60 -5.43 -10.27
CA SER A 120 8.39 -3.99 -10.19
C SER A 120 9.47 -3.30 -9.36
N ALA A 121 9.56 -1.99 -9.56
CA ALA A 121 10.40 -1.11 -8.77
C ALA A 121 9.55 -0.01 -8.13
N ASP A 122 9.99 0.47 -6.97
CA ASP A 122 9.44 1.66 -6.33
C ASP A 122 10.53 2.75 -6.28
N VAL A 123 10.11 3.99 -6.40
CA VAL A 123 10.96 5.18 -6.19
C VAL A 123 10.31 6.06 -5.15
N ALA A 124 11.05 6.41 -4.11
CA ALA A 124 10.53 7.17 -2.99
C ALA A 124 11.47 8.31 -2.58
N GLY A 125 10.90 9.38 -2.07
CA GLY A 125 11.60 10.47 -1.43
C GLY A 125 10.94 10.84 -0.10
N TYR A 126 11.73 11.35 0.82
CA TYR A 126 11.27 11.76 2.14
C TYR A 126 12.08 12.94 2.64
N LEU A 127 11.36 14.03 2.96
CA LEU A 127 11.87 15.21 3.64
C LEU A 127 11.43 15.16 5.09
N ASN A 128 12.34 15.46 6.01
CA ASN A 128 12.08 15.51 7.44
C ASN A 128 12.85 16.70 8.04
N LYS A 129 12.12 17.73 8.47
CA LYS A 129 12.70 19.01 8.86
C LYS A 129 11.98 19.61 10.05
N TYR A 130 12.77 20.14 10.99
CA TYR A 130 12.23 20.98 12.05
C TYR A 130 11.85 22.37 11.53
N VAL A 131 10.68 22.85 11.95
CA VAL A 131 10.13 24.17 11.62
C VAL A 131 9.56 24.81 12.89
N VAL A 132 9.71 26.10 13.04
CA VAL A 132 9.18 26.83 14.20
C VAL A 132 7.79 27.34 13.85
N LEU A 133 6.78 26.94 14.64
CA LEU A 133 5.40 27.42 14.55
C LEU A 133 5.01 28.06 15.89
N GLY A 134 4.86 29.38 15.89
CA GLY A 134 4.69 30.11 17.13
C GLY A 134 5.94 29.99 18.01
N ASN A 135 5.79 29.41 19.20
CA ASN A 135 6.87 29.17 20.16
C ASN A 135 7.35 27.73 20.21
N SER A 136 6.79 26.86 19.36
CA SER A 136 7.08 25.41 19.38
C SER A 136 7.91 25.00 18.17
N GLU A 137 8.92 24.16 18.38
CA GLU A 137 9.67 23.50 17.33
C GLU A 137 8.91 22.25 16.91
N CYS A 138 8.38 22.24 15.70
CA CYS A 138 7.56 21.21 15.13
C CYS A 138 8.37 20.38 14.13
N LEU A 139 8.07 19.10 14.02
CA LEU A 139 8.65 18.25 12.99
C LEU A 139 7.70 18.18 11.80
N TRP A 140 8.12 18.78 10.67
CA TRP A 140 7.40 18.71 9.41
C TRP A 140 8.04 17.68 8.49
N ALA A 141 7.20 16.82 7.93
CA ALA A 141 7.64 15.83 6.96
C ALA A 141 6.81 15.91 5.67
N LEU A 142 7.47 15.68 4.54
CA LEU A 142 6.87 15.55 3.23
C LEU A 142 7.45 14.32 2.55
N GLY A 143 6.62 13.51 1.91
CA GLY A 143 7.08 12.32 1.22
C GLY A 143 6.32 12.06 -0.07
N PHE A 144 6.99 11.40 -1.00
CA PHE A 144 6.34 10.78 -2.15
C PHE A 144 6.80 9.32 -2.30
N ASN A 145 5.97 8.53 -2.94
CA ASN A 145 6.31 7.17 -3.34
C ASN A 145 5.56 6.82 -4.62
N ILE A 146 6.29 6.41 -5.65
CA ILE A 146 5.72 5.79 -6.84
C ILE A 146 6.04 4.31 -6.73
N SER A 147 5.03 3.50 -6.48
CA SER A 147 5.18 2.06 -6.27
C SER A 147 4.63 1.24 -7.42
N ASN A 148 5.16 0.02 -7.59
CA ASN A 148 4.77 -0.94 -8.61
C ASN A 148 5.00 -0.45 -10.05
N ILE A 149 6.08 0.29 -10.32
CA ILE A 149 6.55 0.57 -11.68
C ILE A 149 7.13 -0.73 -12.21
N GLY A 150 6.39 -1.47 -13.06
CA GLY A 150 6.84 -2.83 -13.36
C GLY A 150 6.29 -3.42 -14.64
N THR A 151 6.54 -4.71 -14.81
CA THR A 151 6.01 -5.49 -15.93
C THR A 151 4.49 -5.62 -15.82
N LYS A 152 3.84 -5.97 -16.91
CA LYS A 152 2.47 -6.47 -16.85
C LYS A 152 2.45 -7.87 -16.24
N ILE A 153 1.31 -8.27 -15.66
CA ILE A 153 1.06 -9.61 -15.14
C ILE A 153 0.09 -10.34 -16.05
N SER A 154 0.31 -11.64 -16.23
CA SER A 154 -0.55 -12.53 -17.03
C SER A 154 -0.79 -13.82 -16.29
N TYR A 155 -2.00 -14.40 -16.49
CA TYR A 155 -2.43 -15.67 -15.90
C TYR A 155 -2.70 -16.75 -16.97
N ASP A 156 -2.54 -16.41 -18.26
CA ASP A 156 -2.87 -17.23 -19.42
C ASP A 156 -1.68 -17.38 -20.40
N GLY A 157 -0.47 -17.49 -19.85
CA GLY A 157 0.74 -17.66 -20.64
C GLY A 157 1.14 -16.46 -21.50
N GLY A 158 0.59 -15.28 -21.22
CA GLY A 158 0.92 -14.02 -21.91
C GLY A 158 -0.10 -13.59 -22.97
N THR A 159 -1.22 -14.32 -23.12
CA THR A 159 -2.29 -13.94 -24.05
C THR A 159 -2.96 -12.64 -23.59
N THR A 160 -3.29 -12.55 -22.30
CA THR A 160 -3.86 -11.34 -21.68
C THR A 160 -2.87 -10.75 -20.69
N ASN A 161 -2.51 -9.50 -20.90
CA ASN A 161 -1.53 -8.81 -20.06
C ASN A 161 -2.18 -7.63 -19.33
N GLN A 162 -2.17 -7.65 -18.01
CA GLN A 162 -2.75 -6.61 -17.16
C GLN A 162 -1.68 -5.72 -16.55
N PHE A 163 -1.97 -4.42 -16.44
CA PHE A 163 -1.07 -3.50 -15.75
C PHE A 163 -1.04 -3.79 -14.26
N LEU A 164 0.15 -3.71 -13.66
CA LEU A 164 0.24 -3.66 -12.20
C LEU A 164 -0.40 -2.36 -11.68
N PRO A 165 -0.96 -2.37 -10.46
CA PRO A 165 -1.53 -1.17 -9.85
C PRO A 165 -0.40 -0.22 -9.40
N THR A 166 0.24 0.43 -10.39
CA THR A 166 1.22 1.48 -10.12
C THR A 166 0.53 2.60 -9.37
N ASN A 167 1.08 3.05 -8.25
CA ASN A 167 0.45 4.03 -7.39
C ASN A 167 1.40 5.18 -7.04
N LEU A 168 0.95 6.39 -7.26
CA LEU A 168 1.58 7.61 -6.75
C LEU A 168 0.95 7.97 -5.42
N LYS A 169 1.75 8.08 -4.38
CA LYS A 169 1.38 8.61 -3.08
C LYS A 169 2.22 9.83 -2.76
N ILE A 170 1.56 10.91 -2.37
CA ILE A 170 2.19 12.12 -1.83
C ILE A 170 1.57 12.37 -0.46
N GLY A 171 2.41 12.55 0.56
CA GLY A 171 1.92 12.74 1.92
C GLY A 171 2.71 13.79 2.69
N THR A 172 2.04 14.48 3.59
CA THR A 172 2.66 15.43 4.52
C THR A 172 2.20 15.15 5.94
N SER A 173 3.07 15.44 6.89
CA SER A 173 2.81 15.25 8.32
C SER A 173 3.43 16.39 9.09
N LEU A 174 2.72 16.86 10.11
CA LEU A 174 3.19 17.85 11.05
C LEU A 174 3.01 17.30 12.46
N LEU A 175 4.11 17.10 13.18
CA LEU A 175 4.12 16.75 14.59
C LEU A 175 4.35 18.02 15.40
N TYR A 176 3.40 18.32 16.27
CA TYR A 176 3.40 19.49 17.13
C TYR A 176 3.55 19.04 18.61
N PRO A 177 4.59 19.48 19.33
CA PRO A 177 4.71 19.25 20.76
C PRO A 177 3.74 20.17 21.52
N LEU A 178 2.85 19.60 22.31
CA LEU A 178 1.96 20.34 23.21
C LEU A 178 2.70 20.73 24.50
N ASP A 179 3.47 19.79 25.02
CA ASP A 179 4.41 19.96 26.13
C ASP A 179 5.50 18.86 26.07
N ASP A 180 6.31 18.72 27.12
CA ASP A 180 7.44 17.77 27.17
C ASP A 180 7.02 16.29 27.07
N TYR A 181 5.76 15.96 27.36
CA TYR A 181 5.23 14.60 27.36
C TYR A 181 4.17 14.36 26.28
N ASN A 182 3.54 15.41 25.78
CA ASN A 182 2.36 15.33 24.94
C ASN A 182 2.66 15.86 23.55
N THR A 183 2.41 15.04 22.53
CA THR A 183 2.52 15.47 21.14
C THR A 183 1.25 15.15 20.37
N ILE A 184 0.95 15.96 19.37
CA ILE A 184 -0.12 15.69 18.40
C ILE A 184 0.45 15.76 16.99
N SER A 185 0.08 14.83 16.12
CA SER A 185 0.43 14.89 14.72
C SER A 185 -0.80 14.97 13.83
N PHE A 186 -0.66 15.70 12.73
CA PHE A 186 -1.65 15.78 11.65
C PHE A 186 -1.04 15.24 10.38
N ASN A 187 -1.77 14.41 9.68
CA ASN A 187 -1.29 13.70 8.51
C ASN A 187 -2.29 13.84 7.36
N LEU A 188 -1.79 14.06 6.15
CA LEU A 188 -2.56 14.09 4.92
C LEU A 188 -1.82 13.32 3.85
N ASP A 189 -2.49 12.34 3.24
CA ASP A 189 -2.00 11.60 2.09
C ASP A 189 -2.96 11.75 0.89
N LEU A 190 -2.39 11.95 -0.29
CA LEU A 190 -3.07 11.87 -1.57
C LEU A 190 -2.52 10.69 -2.34
N ASN A 191 -3.42 9.87 -2.88
CA ASN A 191 -3.06 8.70 -3.68
C ASN A 191 -3.77 8.74 -5.02
N LYS A 192 -3.09 8.30 -6.09
CA LYS A 192 -3.68 8.08 -7.40
C LYS A 192 -3.04 6.84 -8.03
N TYR A 193 -3.88 5.96 -8.57
CA TYR A 193 -3.38 4.89 -9.42
C TYR A 193 -2.93 5.45 -10.78
N LEU A 194 -1.71 5.10 -11.16
CA LEU A 194 -1.11 5.46 -12.44
C LEU A 194 -1.28 4.30 -13.44
N VAL A 195 -2.52 3.92 -13.65
CA VAL A 195 -2.93 2.86 -14.56
C VAL A 195 -3.84 3.47 -15.62
N PRO A 196 -3.59 3.23 -16.91
CA PRO A 196 -4.40 3.83 -17.96
C PRO A 196 -5.84 3.33 -17.91
N THR A 197 -6.77 4.22 -18.24
CA THR A 197 -8.20 3.92 -18.27
C THR A 197 -8.51 2.85 -19.31
N VAL A 198 -9.18 1.77 -18.89
CA VAL A 198 -9.59 0.69 -19.78
C VAL A 198 -10.68 1.19 -20.73
N PRO A 199 -10.54 0.99 -22.06
CA PRO A 199 -11.59 1.36 -23.00
C PRO A 199 -12.91 0.64 -22.69
N VAL A 200 -14.02 1.38 -22.73
CA VAL A 200 -15.35 0.82 -22.54
C VAL A 200 -16.11 0.84 -23.86
N TYR A 201 -16.79 -0.26 -24.19
CA TYR A 201 -17.66 -0.31 -25.36
C TYR A 201 -18.95 0.47 -25.07
N THR A 202 -19.23 1.49 -25.85
CA THR A 202 -20.43 2.35 -25.69
C THR A 202 -21.28 2.42 -26.93
N GLY A 203 -20.93 1.68 -27.97
CA GLY A 203 -21.61 1.72 -29.27
C GLY A 203 -22.65 0.62 -29.45
N SER A 204 -23.35 0.67 -30.60
CA SER A 204 -24.36 -0.32 -31.00
C SER A 204 -24.19 -0.77 -32.48
N THR A 205 -23.24 -0.20 -33.20
CA THR A 205 -23.00 -0.49 -34.61
C THR A 205 -21.74 -1.33 -34.83
N PRO A 206 -21.60 -2.05 -35.97
CA PRO A 206 -20.36 -2.74 -36.31
C PRO A 206 -19.15 -1.84 -36.40
N GLU A 207 -19.33 -0.58 -36.84
CA GLU A 207 -18.28 0.44 -36.90
C GLU A 207 -17.81 0.82 -35.49
N ASP A 208 -18.74 0.95 -34.53
CA ASP A 208 -18.42 1.20 -33.12
C ASP A 208 -17.62 0.04 -32.51
N GLN A 209 -17.98 -1.19 -32.87
CA GLN A 209 -17.26 -2.37 -32.41
C GLN A 209 -15.83 -2.42 -32.98
N ALA A 210 -15.64 -2.08 -34.25
CA ALA A 210 -14.31 -2.02 -34.84
C ALA A 210 -13.45 -0.89 -34.22
N ALA A 211 -14.05 0.27 -33.94
CA ALA A 211 -13.39 1.37 -33.25
C ALA A 211 -13.01 1.01 -31.80
N TYR A 212 -13.88 0.31 -31.09
CA TYR A 212 -13.59 -0.20 -29.74
C TYR A 212 -12.44 -1.21 -29.77
N GLN A 213 -12.46 -2.16 -30.70
CA GLN A 213 -11.41 -3.18 -30.84
C GLN A 213 -10.04 -2.53 -31.06
N LYS A 214 -9.97 -1.52 -31.93
CA LYS A 214 -8.76 -0.75 -32.14
C LYS A 214 -8.25 -0.06 -30.88
N LYS A 215 -9.16 0.56 -30.10
CA LYS A 215 -8.80 1.19 -28.81
C LYS A 215 -8.27 0.16 -27.81
N LEU A 216 -8.85 -1.04 -27.80
CA LEU A 216 -8.42 -2.14 -26.92
C LEU A 216 -7.03 -2.67 -27.33
N ASP A 217 -6.78 -2.80 -28.64
CA ASP A 217 -5.47 -3.22 -29.15
C ASP A 217 -4.40 -2.16 -28.84
N ASP A 218 -4.73 -0.87 -29.01
CA ASP A 218 -3.85 0.25 -28.63
C ASP A 218 -3.57 0.23 -27.12
N PHE A 219 -4.58 -0.01 -26.28
CA PHE A 219 -4.43 -0.15 -24.83
C PHE A 219 -3.54 -1.34 -24.45
N ASN A 220 -3.77 -2.50 -25.06
CA ASN A 220 -3.00 -3.72 -24.78
C ASN A 220 -1.54 -3.59 -25.24
N SER A 221 -1.26 -2.80 -26.27
CA SER A 221 0.09 -2.55 -26.78
C SER A 221 0.90 -1.54 -25.95
N LEU A 222 0.24 -0.75 -25.07
CA LEU A 222 0.94 0.24 -24.26
C LEU A 222 2.00 -0.41 -23.35
N SER A 223 3.19 0.18 -23.34
CA SER A 223 4.20 -0.18 -22.32
C SER A 223 3.77 0.28 -20.93
N PRO A 224 4.23 -0.36 -19.85
CA PRO A 224 3.93 0.09 -18.48
C PRO A 224 4.29 1.56 -18.23
N ILE A 225 5.44 2.00 -18.69
CA ILE A 225 5.90 3.40 -18.55
C ILE A 225 4.97 4.36 -19.30
N SER A 226 4.61 4.03 -20.57
CA SER A 226 3.68 4.86 -21.34
C SER A 226 2.29 4.91 -20.68
N GLY A 227 1.85 3.80 -20.07
CA GLY A 227 0.61 3.74 -19.31
C GLY A 227 0.61 4.70 -18.11
N ILE A 228 1.71 4.77 -17.36
CA ILE A 228 1.87 5.70 -16.23
C ILE A 228 1.67 7.16 -16.69
N PHE A 229 2.33 7.59 -17.75
CA PHE A 229 2.16 8.97 -18.23
C PHE A 229 0.77 9.24 -18.81
N LYS A 230 0.18 8.26 -19.49
CA LYS A 230 -1.16 8.38 -20.06
C LYS A 230 -2.23 8.55 -18.99
N SER A 231 -2.08 7.89 -17.85
CA SER A 231 -3.06 7.89 -16.73
C SER A 231 -3.30 9.25 -16.05
N PHE A 232 -2.54 10.28 -16.42
CA PHE A 232 -2.76 11.64 -15.92
C PHE A 232 -3.78 12.46 -16.72
N GLY A 233 -4.30 11.93 -17.82
CA GLY A 233 -5.20 12.70 -18.69
C GLY A 233 -6.02 11.84 -19.65
N ASP A 234 -6.29 10.58 -19.30
CA ASP A 234 -7.02 9.65 -20.17
C ASP A 234 -8.44 9.34 -19.68
N ALA A 235 -8.88 9.95 -18.58
CA ALA A 235 -10.24 9.81 -18.11
C ALA A 235 -11.24 10.41 -19.12
N PRO A 236 -12.32 9.68 -19.49
CA PRO A 236 -13.29 10.12 -20.49
C PRO A 236 -13.97 11.46 -20.17
N GLY A 237 -14.17 11.78 -18.90
CA GLY A 237 -14.75 13.03 -18.40
C GLY A 237 -13.73 14.16 -18.21
N GLY A 238 -12.49 13.99 -18.70
CA GLY A 238 -11.40 14.96 -18.62
C GLY A 238 -10.95 15.25 -17.18
N LEU A 239 -10.41 16.44 -16.94
CA LEU A 239 -9.80 16.83 -15.67
C LEU A 239 -10.73 16.65 -14.45
N SER A 240 -12.02 16.86 -14.62
CA SER A 240 -13.01 16.66 -13.54
C SER A 240 -13.12 15.20 -13.10
N GLU A 241 -12.96 14.27 -14.03
CA GLU A 241 -12.97 12.84 -13.72
C GLU A 241 -11.60 12.38 -13.18
N GLU A 242 -10.50 12.91 -13.71
CA GLU A 242 -9.15 12.67 -13.18
C GLU A 242 -9.04 13.03 -11.70
N LEU A 243 -9.63 14.16 -11.29
CA LEU A 243 -9.65 14.57 -9.88
C LEU A 243 -10.46 13.61 -9.00
N LYS A 244 -11.45 12.90 -9.54
CA LYS A 244 -12.21 11.88 -8.79
C LYS A 244 -11.42 10.59 -8.57
N GLU A 245 -10.32 10.38 -9.26
CA GLU A 245 -9.41 9.24 -9.07
C GLU A 245 -8.44 9.43 -7.90
N VAL A 246 -8.36 10.67 -7.39
CA VAL A 246 -7.52 10.97 -6.22
C VAL A 246 -8.21 10.50 -4.95
N MET A 247 -7.57 9.58 -4.26
CA MET A 247 -7.96 9.10 -2.94
C MET A 247 -7.29 9.97 -1.87
N VAL A 248 -8.03 10.33 -0.84
CA VAL A 248 -7.55 11.22 0.23
C VAL A 248 -7.59 10.50 1.57
N SER A 249 -6.51 10.59 2.34
CA SER A 249 -6.48 10.12 3.73
C SER A 249 -6.08 11.27 4.63
N VAL A 250 -6.85 11.50 5.68
CA VAL A 250 -6.51 12.44 6.76
C VAL A 250 -6.44 11.68 8.06
N GLY A 251 -5.52 12.05 8.93
CA GLY A 251 -5.36 11.39 10.22
C GLY A 251 -4.71 12.27 11.27
N THR A 252 -4.96 11.94 12.51
CA THR A 252 -4.32 12.54 13.66
C THR A 252 -3.85 11.45 14.61
N GLU A 253 -2.74 11.69 15.27
CA GLU A 253 -2.21 10.85 16.35
C GLU A 253 -1.91 11.74 17.55
N TYR A 254 -2.38 11.36 18.71
CA TYR A 254 -1.94 11.88 19.98
C TYR A 254 -1.02 10.87 20.64
N SER A 255 0.10 11.35 21.15
CA SER A 255 1.09 10.53 21.86
C SER A 255 1.35 11.10 23.25
N TYR A 256 1.34 10.22 24.25
CA TYR A 256 1.75 10.51 25.60
C TYR A 256 3.06 9.81 25.93
N ASN A 257 4.06 10.60 26.27
CA ASN A 257 5.42 10.17 26.67
C ASN A 257 6.07 9.20 25.64
N GLU A 258 5.72 9.33 24.35
CA GLU A 258 6.11 8.40 23.28
C GLU A 258 5.82 6.91 23.56
N GLN A 259 4.98 6.63 24.57
CA GLN A 259 4.61 5.27 25.00
C GLN A 259 3.19 4.91 24.63
N PHE A 260 2.24 5.82 24.80
CA PHE A 260 0.83 5.57 24.51
C PHE A 260 0.41 6.40 23.31
N PHE A 261 -0.25 5.77 22.36
CA PHE A 261 -0.69 6.39 21.12
C PHE A 261 -2.19 6.17 20.93
N VAL A 262 -2.91 7.22 20.60
CA VAL A 262 -4.30 7.17 20.15
C VAL A 262 -4.39 7.81 18.78
N ARG A 263 -5.06 7.13 17.84
CA ARG A 263 -5.12 7.52 16.43
C ARG A 263 -6.55 7.58 15.94
N GLY A 264 -6.83 8.58 15.12
CA GLY A 264 -8.08 8.68 14.39
C GLY A 264 -7.80 9.09 12.95
N GLY A 265 -8.58 8.58 12.01
CA GLY A 265 -8.39 8.95 10.61
C GLY A 265 -9.64 8.71 9.78
N TYR A 266 -9.65 9.31 8.59
CA TYR A 266 -10.69 9.13 7.60
C TYR A 266 -10.08 8.91 6.22
N TYR A 267 -10.57 7.91 5.51
CA TYR A 267 -10.22 7.61 4.13
C TYR A 267 -11.40 7.90 3.22
N TYR A 268 -11.13 8.60 2.13
CA TYR A 268 -12.10 8.97 1.12
C TYR A 268 -11.68 8.52 -0.28
N GLU A 269 -12.57 7.85 -0.96
CA GLU A 269 -12.51 7.54 -2.37
C GLU A 269 -13.84 7.89 -3.03
N ASN A 270 -13.77 8.45 -4.22
CA ASN A 270 -14.98 8.92 -4.92
C ASN A 270 -15.95 7.78 -5.22
N VAL A 271 -17.27 8.06 -5.11
CA VAL A 271 -18.35 7.09 -5.33
C VAL A 271 -18.26 6.38 -6.69
N ASN A 272 -17.81 7.09 -7.73
CA ASN A 272 -17.70 6.56 -9.09
C ASN A 272 -16.36 5.84 -9.37
N LYS A 273 -15.41 5.83 -8.39
CA LYS A 273 -14.04 5.32 -8.58
C LYS A 273 -13.62 4.29 -7.52
N GLY A 274 -14.59 3.62 -6.89
CA GLY A 274 -14.36 2.56 -5.91
C GLY A 274 -15.17 2.71 -4.63
N ASN A 275 -15.59 3.94 -4.27
CA ASN A 275 -16.52 4.23 -3.16
C ASN A 275 -16.10 3.68 -1.80
N ARG A 276 -14.79 3.58 -1.53
CA ARG A 276 -14.29 3.16 -0.22
C ARG A 276 -14.18 4.37 0.69
N GLN A 277 -15.03 4.43 1.69
CA GLN A 277 -15.03 5.49 2.67
C GLN A 277 -15.16 4.88 4.07
N TYR A 278 -14.24 5.20 4.96
CA TYR A 278 -14.24 4.65 6.31
C TYR A 278 -13.49 5.54 7.31
N PHE A 279 -13.92 5.47 8.55
CA PHE A 279 -13.13 5.94 9.69
C PHE A 279 -12.19 4.82 10.18
N SER A 280 -11.05 5.23 10.69
CA SER A 280 -10.11 4.34 11.39
C SER A 280 -9.86 4.87 12.79
N LEU A 281 -9.89 3.98 13.77
CA LEU A 281 -9.51 4.25 15.15
C LEU A 281 -8.37 3.30 15.50
N GLY A 282 -7.38 3.80 16.22
CA GLY A 282 -6.22 3.00 16.60
C GLY A 282 -5.70 3.36 17.97
N ALA A 283 -5.07 2.39 18.61
CA ALA A 283 -4.32 2.57 19.84
C ALA A 283 -2.97 1.85 19.71
N GLY A 284 -1.96 2.39 20.36
CA GLY A 284 -0.62 1.82 20.37
C GLY A 284 0.02 1.95 21.73
N PHE A 285 0.88 1.01 22.03
CA PHE A 285 1.71 1.02 23.23
C PHE A 285 3.15 0.66 22.87
N ARG A 286 4.10 1.50 23.26
CA ARG A 286 5.54 1.27 23.10
C ARG A 286 6.20 1.09 24.45
N MET A 287 7.01 0.06 24.54
CA MET A 287 7.89 -0.18 25.67
C MET A 287 9.28 -0.49 25.13
N SER A 288 10.31 0.03 25.71
CA SER A 288 11.73 0.09 25.29
C SER A 288 12.14 -0.68 24.03
N VAL A 289 11.72 -1.92 23.86
CA VAL A 289 12.15 -2.83 22.78
C VAL A 289 11.03 -3.21 21.81
N PHE A 290 9.76 -2.99 22.16
CA PHE A 290 8.65 -3.37 21.29
C PHE A 290 7.54 -2.31 21.30
N GLN A 291 6.78 -2.30 20.21
CA GLN A 291 5.55 -1.52 20.06
C GLN A 291 4.44 -2.44 19.57
N LEU A 292 3.30 -2.41 20.27
CA LEU A 292 2.08 -3.08 19.88
C LEU A 292 1.06 -2.04 19.42
N ASP A 293 0.49 -2.24 18.27
CA ASP A 293 -0.56 -1.37 17.72
C ASP A 293 -1.78 -2.20 17.34
N ALA A 294 -2.96 -1.64 17.58
CA ALA A 294 -4.23 -2.17 17.11
C ALA A 294 -5.01 -1.07 16.40
N ALA A 295 -5.67 -1.41 15.30
CA ALA A 295 -6.53 -0.50 14.57
C ALA A 295 -7.84 -1.18 14.16
N TYR A 296 -8.91 -0.39 14.12
CA TYR A 296 -10.25 -0.82 13.75
C TYR A 296 -10.83 0.12 12.68
N LEU A 297 -11.41 -0.46 11.65
CA LEU A 297 -12.00 0.25 10.52
C LEU A 297 -13.53 0.20 10.64
N ILE A 298 -14.17 1.36 10.46
CA ILE A 298 -15.61 1.54 10.49
C ILE A 298 -16.02 2.15 9.15
N SER A 299 -16.67 1.36 8.31
CA SER A 299 -17.14 1.85 7.01
C SER A 299 -18.32 2.81 7.18
N THR A 300 -18.33 3.87 6.37
CA THR A 300 -19.48 4.78 6.24
C THR A 300 -20.43 4.34 5.12
N ILE A 301 -20.03 3.36 4.31
CA ILE A 301 -20.79 2.86 3.17
C ILE A 301 -21.24 1.44 3.46
N GLN A 302 -22.53 1.15 3.19
CA GLN A 302 -23.08 -0.21 3.26
C GLN A 302 -22.37 -1.12 2.25
N SER A 303 -22.13 -2.37 2.65
CA SER A 303 -21.48 -3.40 1.82
C SER A 303 -19.99 -3.13 1.49
N ASN A 304 -19.30 -2.28 2.25
CA ASN A 304 -17.85 -2.15 2.12
C ASN A 304 -17.17 -3.40 2.71
N PRO A 305 -16.38 -4.14 1.93
CA PRO A 305 -15.70 -5.35 2.42
C PRO A 305 -14.66 -5.06 3.53
N LEU A 306 -14.24 -3.81 3.70
CA LEU A 306 -13.31 -3.37 4.75
C LEU A 306 -14.00 -3.11 6.10
N ASP A 307 -15.35 -3.12 6.15
CA ASP A 307 -16.07 -2.83 7.39
C ASP A 307 -15.70 -3.80 8.51
N GLN A 308 -15.48 -3.25 9.70
CA GLN A 308 -15.10 -4.00 10.90
C GLN A 308 -13.77 -4.77 10.77
N THR A 309 -12.87 -4.32 9.90
CA THR A 309 -11.53 -4.90 9.82
C THR A 309 -10.70 -4.51 11.03
N LEU A 310 -10.13 -5.51 11.70
CA LEU A 310 -9.13 -5.35 12.75
C LEU A 310 -7.73 -5.53 12.16
N ARG A 311 -6.80 -4.72 12.61
CA ARG A 311 -5.39 -4.87 12.28
C ARG A 311 -4.56 -4.86 13.55
N PHE A 312 -3.64 -5.80 13.66
CA PHE A 312 -2.66 -5.87 14.74
C PHE A 312 -1.27 -5.74 14.14
N SER A 313 -0.40 -5.00 14.82
CA SER A 313 1.01 -4.87 14.43
C SER A 313 1.89 -4.96 15.67
N LEU A 314 2.99 -5.70 15.54
CA LEU A 314 4.01 -5.83 16.55
C LEU A 314 5.35 -5.46 15.92
N SER A 315 6.03 -4.50 16.51
CA SER A 315 7.32 -4.00 16.03
C SER A 315 8.36 -4.18 17.13
N PHE A 316 9.57 -4.53 16.73
CA PHE A 316 10.72 -4.70 17.60
C PHE A 316 11.84 -3.75 17.20
N ASP A 317 12.39 -3.07 18.20
CA ASP A 317 13.62 -2.32 18.11
C ASP A 317 14.80 -3.22 18.50
N MET A 318 15.66 -3.51 17.51
CA MET A 318 16.80 -4.43 17.71
C MET A 318 17.90 -3.85 18.59
N ASP A 319 18.03 -2.51 18.65
CA ASP A 319 19.03 -1.87 19.52
C ASP A 319 18.61 -2.00 20.99
N GLY A 320 17.33 -1.85 21.30
CA GLY A 320 16.78 -2.09 22.61
C GLY A 320 16.93 -3.55 23.06
N LEU A 321 16.71 -4.52 22.15
CA LEU A 321 16.94 -5.94 22.43
C LEU A 321 18.38 -6.23 22.79
N ARG A 322 19.35 -5.63 22.09
CA ARG A 322 20.76 -5.82 22.35
C ARG A 322 21.17 -5.31 23.73
N SER A 323 20.57 -4.23 24.21
CA SER A 323 20.82 -3.67 25.54
C SER A 323 20.21 -4.50 26.69
N LEU A 324 19.22 -5.37 26.41
CA LEU A 324 18.62 -6.27 27.41
C LEU A 324 19.39 -7.58 27.59
N VAL A 325 20.23 -7.97 26.62
CA VAL A 325 21.00 -9.23 26.61
C VAL A 325 22.43 -9.02 27.13
N GLN A 326 22.89 -7.78 27.22
CA GLN A 326 24.15 -7.38 27.86
C GLN A 326 23.92 -7.02 29.33
#